data_fea1397f9ce0b7cf6ef438e4d54a0316
#
_entry.id   fea1397f9ce0b7cf6ef438e4d54a0316
#
_cell.length_a   1.000
_cell.length_b   1.000
_cell.length_c   1.000
_cell.angle_alpha   90.00
_cell.angle_beta   90.00
_cell.angle_gamma   90.00
#
_symmetry.space_group_name_H-M   'P 1'
#
loop_
_entity.id
_entity.type
_entity.pdbx_description
1 polymer ?
#
loop_
_entity_poly.entity_id
_entity_poly.type
_entity_poly.pdbx_seq_one_letter_code
_entity_poly.pdbx_strand_id
1 'polypeptide(L)'
;MKKDNNEIRSSAHSKYRCQYHIVFAPKYRRKVIYGELKKDIGEILRKLCEQKGVEILEAEACPDHIHMLVSIPPHISVAQFMGYLKGKSSLMIFDRHANLKYKYGSRNFWCRGYYVDTVGRNKKAIAEYIRNQLEEDYATDQLTLKEYVDPFTGSKNK
;
A
#
# COMPACT_ATOMS: atom_id res chain seq x y z
N MET A 1 17.82 0.11 -13.48
CA MET A 1 18.32 0.57 -12.18
C MET A 1 17.29 0.26 -11.12
N LYS A 2 17.63 -0.56 -10.13
CA LYS A 2 16.71 -0.83 -9.02
C LYS A 2 16.54 0.45 -8.22
N LYS A 3 15.30 0.90 -8.04
CA LYS A 3 15.00 2.03 -7.16
C LYS A 3 15.29 1.63 -5.72
N ASP A 4 15.94 2.51 -5.00
CA ASP A 4 16.23 2.26 -3.59
C ASP A 4 14.91 2.32 -2.80
N ASN A 5 14.46 1.16 -2.32
CA ASN A 5 13.25 1.04 -1.53
C ASN A 5 13.34 1.76 -0.16
N ASN A 6 14.55 2.17 0.22
CA ASN A 6 14.79 2.91 1.46
C ASN A 6 14.77 4.43 1.28
N GLU A 7 14.59 4.89 0.06
CA GLU A 7 14.64 6.32 -0.22
C GLU A 7 13.47 7.08 0.40
N ILE A 8 13.78 8.14 1.12
CA ILE A 8 12.79 9.05 1.71
C ILE A 8 12.25 9.95 0.61
N ARG A 9 10.93 10.06 0.54
CA ARG A 9 10.25 10.95 -0.41
C ARG A 9 9.92 12.27 0.27
N SER A 10 9.70 13.30 -0.54
CA SER A 10 9.32 14.63 -0.05
C SER A 10 8.08 15.13 -0.75
N SER A 11 7.20 15.77 0.00
CA SER A 11 6.13 16.60 -0.51
C SER A 11 6.20 17.95 0.19
N ALA A 12 5.78 19.03 -0.44
CA ALA A 12 5.82 20.43 0.00
C ALA A 12 6.64 20.72 1.29
N HIS A 13 6.15 20.33 2.46
CA HIS A 13 6.77 20.54 3.76
C HIS A 13 7.01 19.26 4.55
N SER A 14 6.77 18.09 3.94
CA SER A 14 6.87 16.81 4.63
C SER A 14 7.81 15.86 3.93
N LYS A 15 8.52 15.08 4.73
CA LYS A 15 9.27 13.92 4.27
C LYS A 15 8.51 12.67 4.69
N TYR A 16 8.46 11.68 3.83
CA TYR A 16 7.69 10.47 4.12
C TYR A 16 8.33 9.22 3.54
N ARG A 17 7.92 8.12 4.11
CA ARG A 17 8.26 6.79 3.64
C ARG A 17 7.08 5.88 3.91
N CYS A 18 6.07 6.04 3.08
CA CYS A 18 4.81 5.32 3.19
C CYS A 18 4.75 4.26 2.10
N GLN A 19 5.31 3.09 2.40
CA GLN A 19 5.40 1.98 1.47
C GLN A 19 4.46 0.87 1.87
N TYR A 20 3.81 0.28 0.88
CA TYR A 20 2.81 -0.77 1.08
C TYR A 20 2.97 -1.87 0.07
N HIS A 21 2.85 -3.12 0.53
CA HIS A 21 2.55 -4.25 -0.33
C HIS A 21 1.04 -4.32 -0.53
N ILE A 22 0.59 -4.34 -1.77
CA ILE A 22 -0.82 -4.42 -2.11
C ILE A 22 -1.02 -5.58 -3.06
N VAL A 23 -2.02 -6.40 -2.77
CA VAL A 23 -2.41 -7.53 -3.64
C VAL A 23 -3.89 -7.40 -3.94
N PHE A 24 -4.25 -7.50 -5.22
CA PHE A 24 -5.64 -7.51 -5.64
C PHE A 24 -5.82 -8.43 -6.85
N ALA A 25 -7.01 -8.91 -7.06
CA ALA A 25 -7.28 -9.99 -8.00
C ALA A 25 -8.46 -9.69 -8.91
N PRO A 26 -8.47 -10.25 -10.13
CA PRO A 26 -9.66 -10.24 -10.98
C PRO A 26 -10.85 -10.90 -10.28
N LYS A 27 -12.05 -10.48 -10.67
CA LYS A 27 -13.30 -11.01 -10.15
C LYS A 27 -13.33 -12.54 -10.27
N TYR A 28 -13.71 -13.21 -9.20
CA TYR A 28 -13.67 -14.68 -9.06
C TYR A 28 -12.26 -15.28 -9.16
N ARG A 29 -11.21 -14.47 -9.01
CA ARG A 29 -9.80 -14.88 -9.14
C ARG A 29 -9.54 -15.64 -10.44
N ARG A 30 -10.16 -15.22 -11.51
CA ARG A 30 -9.97 -15.84 -12.84
C ARG A 30 -8.54 -15.66 -13.31
N LYS A 31 -7.98 -16.71 -13.88
CA LYS A 31 -6.64 -16.70 -14.48
C LYS A 31 -6.74 -16.13 -15.89
N VAL A 32 -6.79 -14.80 -16.00
CA VAL A 32 -6.99 -14.10 -17.28
C VAL A 32 -5.85 -13.15 -17.65
N ILE A 33 -4.93 -12.90 -16.72
CA ILE A 33 -3.86 -11.90 -16.91
C ILE A 33 -2.71 -12.55 -17.68
N TYR A 34 -2.81 -12.52 -19.01
CA TYR A 34 -1.82 -13.04 -19.95
C TYR A 34 -1.68 -12.12 -21.15
N GLY A 35 -0.58 -12.24 -21.89
CA GLY A 35 -0.38 -11.63 -23.21
C GLY A 35 -0.67 -10.13 -23.25
N GLU A 36 -1.49 -9.71 -24.20
CA GLU A 36 -1.87 -8.32 -24.41
C GLU A 36 -2.62 -7.72 -23.21
N LEU A 37 -3.49 -8.49 -22.56
CA LEU A 37 -4.20 -8.03 -21.39
C LEU A 37 -3.24 -7.73 -20.23
N LYS A 38 -2.24 -8.59 -20.02
CA LYS A 38 -1.21 -8.38 -18.99
C LYS A 38 -0.43 -7.09 -19.25
N LYS A 39 -0.03 -6.87 -20.49
CA LYS A 39 0.68 -5.67 -20.93
C LYS A 39 -0.16 -4.41 -20.69
N ASP A 40 -1.42 -4.43 -21.12
CA ASP A 40 -2.33 -3.31 -20.99
C ASP A 40 -2.60 -2.98 -19.52
N ILE A 41 -2.82 -3.98 -18.69
CA ILE A 41 -3.00 -3.80 -17.25
C ILE A 41 -1.78 -3.11 -16.64
N GLY A 42 -0.58 -3.56 -16.97
CA GLY A 42 0.66 -2.95 -16.48
C GLY A 42 0.77 -1.47 -16.85
N GLU A 43 0.50 -1.13 -18.10
CA GLU A 43 0.53 0.25 -18.61
C GLU A 43 -0.53 1.11 -17.94
N ILE A 44 -1.75 0.59 -17.81
CA ILE A 44 -2.87 1.31 -17.16
C ILE A 44 -2.57 1.61 -15.70
N LEU A 45 -2.13 0.62 -14.95
CA LEU A 45 -1.83 0.79 -13.53
C LEU A 45 -0.68 1.79 -13.31
N ARG A 46 0.36 1.71 -14.12
CA ARG A 46 1.48 2.67 -14.06
C ARG A 46 1.01 4.09 -14.30
N LYS A 47 0.22 4.31 -15.33
CA LYS A 47 -0.32 5.64 -15.68
C LYS A 47 -1.20 6.21 -14.57
N LEU A 48 -2.08 5.39 -14.01
CA LEU A 48 -2.97 5.81 -12.92
C LEU A 48 -2.19 6.13 -11.63
N CYS A 49 -1.17 5.35 -11.32
CA CYS A 49 -0.29 5.65 -10.19
C CYS A 49 0.43 6.97 -10.37
N GLU A 50 0.99 7.21 -11.55
CA GLU A 50 1.66 8.49 -11.88
C GLU A 50 0.72 9.69 -11.69
N GLN A 51 -0.54 9.57 -12.10
CA GLN A 51 -1.53 10.64 -11.95
C GLN A 51 -1.82 11.01 -10.50
N LYS A 52 -1.61 10.10 -9.58
CA LYS A 52 -1.81 10.33 -8.14
C LYS A 52 -0.52 10.57 -7.37
N GLY A 53 0.61 10.65 -8.05
CA GLY A 53 1.90 10.79 -7.40
C GLY A 53 2.32 9.55 -6.60
N VAL A 54 1.74 8.41 -6.92
CA VAL A 54 2.09 7.12 -6.32
C VAL A 54 3.19 6.48 -7.15
N GLU A 55 4.29 6.12 -6.51
CA GLU A 55 5.41 5.47 -7.17
C GLU A 55 5.32 3.97 -7.04
N ILE A 56 5.44 3.26 -8.16
CA ILE A 56 5.56 1.80 -8.17
C ILE A 56 7.04 1.46 -8.02
N LEU A 57 7.40 0.84 -6.89
CA LEU A 57 8.76 0.40 -6.62
C LEU A 57 9.02 -0.95 -7.25
N GLU A 58 8.07 -1.87 -7.11
CA GLU A 58 8.07 -3.19 -7.72
C GLU A 58 6.64 -3.58 -8.04
N ALA A 59 6.43 -4.37 -9.07
CA ALA A 59 5.12 -4.92 -9.38
C ALA A 59 5.27 -6.23 -10.17
N GLU A 60 4.35 -7.14 -9.95
CA GLU A 60 4.27 -8.38 -10.68
C GLU A 60 2.81 -8.68 -11.01
N ALA A 61 2.55 -8.98 -12.27
CA ALA A 61 1.24 -9.42 -12.73
C ALA A 61 1.25 -10.94 -12.88
N CYS A 62 0.63 -11.61 -11.94
CA CYS A 62 0.41 -13.05 -12.01
C CYS A 62 -0.91 -13.34 -12.73
N PRO A 63 -1.14 -14.57 -13.22
CA PRO A 63 -2.36 -14.88 -13.98
C PRO A 63 -3.66 -14.53 -13.25
N ASP A 64 -3.71 -14.64 -11.93
CA ASP A 64 -4.91 -14.46 -11.11
C ASP A 64 -4.81 -13.34 -10.07
N HIS A 65 -3.72 -12.56 -10.09
CA HIS A 65 -3.57 -11.44 -9.15
C HIS A 65 -2.48 -10.46 -9.58
N ILE A 66 -2.56 -9.26 -9.03
CA ILE A 66 -1.50 -8.26 -9.12
C ILE A 66 -0.88 -8.09 -7.74
N HIS A 67 0.43 -8.05 -7.71
CA HIS A 67 1.22 -7.76 -6.52
C HIS A 67 2.05 -6.50 -6.77
N MET A 68 1.89 -5.50 -5.91
CA MET A 68 2.57 -4.21 -6.07
C MET A 68 3.23 -3.78 -4.76
N LEU A 69 4.43 -3.26 -4.87
CA LEU A 69 5.06 -2.48 -3.81
C LEU A 69 5.03 -1.01 -4.23
N VAL A 70 4.34 -0.17 -3.47
CA VAL A 70 4.10 1.23 -3.83
C VAL A 70 4.48 2.18 -2.70
N SER A 71 4.88 3.39 -3.09
CA SER A 71 5.07 4.53 -2.19
C SER A 71 3.91 5.49 -2.41
N ILE A 72 3.10 5.71 -1.37
CA ILE A 72 1.90 6.53 -1.44
C ILE A 72 2.13 7.83 -0.66
N PRO A 73 1.88 9.03 -1.26
CA PRO A 73 1.99 10.29 -0.53
C PRO A 73 1.06 10.32 0.69
N PRO A 74 1.45 10.95 1.80
CA PRO A 74 0.67 10.89 3.05
C PRO A 74 -0.69 11.59 2.99
N HIS A 75 -0.95 12.42 1.99
CA HIS A 75 -2.23 13.09 1.82
C HIS A 75 -3.31 12.20 1.18
N ILE A 76 -2.95 10.99 0.73
CA ILE A 76 -3.87 10.03 0.12
C ILE A 76 -3.94 8.79 1.01
N SER A 77 -5.14 8.37 1.38
CA SER A 77 -5.32 7.10 2.09
C SER A 77 -5.18 5.93 1.13
N VAL A 78 -4.79 4.76 1.66
CA VAL A 78 -4.74 3.53 0.87
C VAL A 78 -6.11 3.22 0.27
N ALA A 79 -7.19 3.41 1.04
CA ALA A 79 -8.55 3.14 0.57
C ALA A 79 -8.95 4.05 -0.60
N GLN A 80 -8.65 5.34 -0.53
CA GLN A 80 -8.90 6.28 -1.62
C GLN A 80 -8.11 5.89 -2.87
N PHE A 81 -6.83 5.59 -2.70
CA PHE A 81 -5.98 5.18 -3.80
C PHE A 81 -6.50 3.90 -4.46
N MET A 82 -6.84 2.88 -3.67
CA MET A 82 -7.32 1.60 -4.21
C MET A 82 -8.69 1.72 -4.87
N GLY A 83 -9.57 2.53 -4.33
CA GLY A 83 -10.85 2.83 -4.97
C GLY A 83 -10.67 3.48 -6.34
N TYR A 84 -9.79 4.46 -6.43
CA TYR A 84 -9.43 5.11 -7.69
C TYR A 84 -8.76 4.12 -8.66
N LEU A 85 -7.75 3.41 -8.21
CA LEU A 85 -6.97 2.50 -9.05
C LEU A 85 -7.83 1.39 -9.64
N LYS A 86 -8.62 0.71 -8.80
CA LYS A 86 -9.49 -0.39 -9.23
C LYS A 86 -10.64 0.10 -10.11
N GLY A 87 -11.26 1.20 -9.76
CA GLY A 87 -12.38 1.77 -10.52
C GLY A 87 -11.97 2.24 -11.90
N LYS A 88 -10.95 3.09 -11.98
CA LYS A 88 -10.47 3.63 -13.25
C LYS A 88 -9.84 2.55 -14.13
N SER A 89 -9.05 1.65 -13.55
CA SER A 89 -8.44 0.56 -14.34
C SER A 89 -9.48 -0.38 -14.92
N SER A 90 -10.56 -0.69 -14.19
CA SER A 90 -11.65 -1.51 -14.72
C SER A 90 -12.25 -0.90 -15.99
N LEU A 91 -12.54 0.39 -15.97
CA LEU A 91 -13.08 1.10 -17.14
C LEU A 91 -12.11 1.06 -18.33
N MET A 92 -10.85 1.33 -18.08
CA MET A 92 -9.82 1.35 -19.12
C MET A 92 -9.56 -0.05 -19.70
N ILE A 93 -9.58 -1.08 -18.86
CA ILE A 93 -9.45 -2.47 -19.29
C ILE A 93 -10.60 -2.84 -20.22
N PHE A 94 -11.83 -2.55 -19.83
CA PHE A 94 -13.01 -2.86 -20.64
C PHE A 94 -13.08 -2.04 -21.92
N ASP A 95 -12.51 -0.85 -21.96
CA ASP A 95 -12.42 -0.05 -23.19
C ASP A 95 -11.47 -0.71 -24.20
N ARG A 96 -10.35 -1.25 -23.73
CA ARG A 96 -9.37 -1.93 -24.60
C ARG A 96 -9.76 -3.38 -24.94
N HIS A 97 -10.50 -4.03 -24.04
CA HIS A 97 -10.89 -5.44 -24.14
C HIS A 97 -12.40 -5.57 -23.92
N ALA A 98 -13.17 -5.04 -24.86
CA ALA A 98 -14.63 -4.97 -24.76
C ALA A 98 -15.32 -6.33 -24.57
N ASN A 99 -14.72 -7.40 -25.11
CA ASN A 99 -15.23 -8.77 -24.98
C ASN A 99 -15.27 -9.26 -23.52
N LEU A 100 -14.43 -8.69 -22.63
CA LEU A 100 -14.41 -9.06 -21.22
C LEU A 100 -15.65 -8.58 -20.47
N LYS A 101 -16.33 -7.53 -20.93
CA LYS A 101 -17.57 -7.04 -20.31
C LYS A 101 -18.63 -8.13 -20.22
N TYR A 102 -18.72 -8.96 -21.22
CA TYR A 102 -19.71 -10.03 -21.27
C TYR A 102 -19.42 -11.14 -20.27
N LYS A 103 -18.15 -11.36 -19.95
CA LYS A 103 -17.74 -12.37 -18.96
C LYS A 103 -17.98 -11.96 -17.52
N TYR A 104 -17.85 -10.65 -17.25
CA TYR A 104 -17.89 -10.13 -15.89
C TYR A 104 -19.25 -9.54 -15.49
N GLY A 105 -20.16 -9.39 -16.44
CA GLY A 105 -21.55 -8.96 -16.22
C GLY A 105 -21.73 -7.59 -15.57
N SER A 106 -20.65 -6.90 -15.26
CA SER A 106 -20.63 -5.57 -14.65
C SER A 106 -19.32 -4.86 -15.04
N ARG A 107 -19.26 -3.55 -14.75
CA ARG A 107 -18.08 -2.73 -15.02
C ARG A 107 -16.91 -2.97 -14.05
N ASN A 108 -16.99 -4.01 -13.24
CA ASN A 108 -15.99 -4.33 -12.24
C ASN A 108 -15.13 -5.50 -12.70
N PHE A 109 -13.91 -5.19 -13.11
CA PHE A 109 -12.94 -6.21 -13.49
C PHE A 109 -12.35 -6.92 -12.24
N TRP A 110 -12.19 -6.19 -11.15
CA TRP A 110 -11.52 -6.67 -9.93
C TRP A 110 -12.49 -7.21 -8.89
N CYS A 111 -12.03 -8.15 -8.07
CA CYS A 111 -12.72 -8.57 -6.86
C CYS A 111 -12.92 -7.39 -5.91
N ARG A 112 -13.90 -7.45 -5.04
CA ARG A 112 -14.00 -6.56 -3.90
C ARG A 112 -12.80 -6.75 -2.98
N GLY A 113 -12.35 -5.65 -2.40
CA GLY A 113 -11.27 -5.69 -1.44
C GLY A 113 -9.88 -5.85 -2.06
N TYR A 114 -8.93 -5.90 -1.21
CA TYR A 114 -7.51 -6.05 -1.51
C TYR A 114 -6.79 -6.43 -0.23
N TYR A 115 -5.60 -7.01 -0.37
CA TYR A 115 -4.70 -7.18 0.74
C TYR A 115 -3.72 -6.01 0.78
N VAL A 116 -3.45 -5.45 1.96
CA VAL A 116 -2.45 -4.42 2.15
C VAL A 116 -1.62 -4.71 3.39
N ASP A 117 -0.31 -4.54 3.25
CA ASP A 117 0.64 -4.64 4.35
C ASP A 117 1.62 -3.48 4.28
N THR A 118 1.98 -2.95 5.42
CA THR A 118 2.98 -1.88 5.51
C THR A 118 4.37 -2.46 5.38
N VAL A 119 5.21 -1.78 4.60
CA VAL A 119 6.63 -2.10 4.51
C VAL A 119 7.38 -1.08 5.32
N GLY A 120 7.94 -1.49 6.44
CA GLY A 120 8.68 -0.63 7.32
C GLY A 120 10.13 -1.07 7.46
N ARG A 121 10.94 -0.17 8.01
CA ARG A 121 12.21 -0.54 8.57
C ARG A 121 11.97 -1.50 9.72
N ASN A 122 13.01 -2.14 10.18
CA ASN A 122 13.03 -3.09 11.28
C ASN A 122 12.10 -2.62 12.44
N LYS A 123 10.89 -3.17 12.50
CA LYS A 123 9.87 -2.84 13.50
C LYS A 123 10.38 -3.07 14.91
N LYS A 124 11.22 -4.11 15.11
CA LYS A 124 11.82 -4.45 16.39
C LYS A 124 12.75 -3.34 16.88
N ALA A 125 13.61 -2.82 15.99
CA ALA A 125 14.53 -1.72 16.33
C ALA A 125 13.76 -0.43 16.67
N ILE A 126 12.68 -0.14 15.97
CA ILE A 126 11.83 1.02 16.25
C ILE A 126 11.14 0.86 17.61
N ALA A 127 10.61 -0.32 17.90
CA ALA A 127 9.98 -0.60 19.19
C ALA A 127 10.97 -0.49 20.36
N GLU A 128 12.20 -0.98 20.19
CA GLU A 128 13.27 -0.85 21.17
C GLU A 128 13.66 0.62 21.39
N TYR A 129 13.76 1.39 20.31
CA TYR A 129 14.07 2.81 20.39
C TYR A 129 13.01 3.57 21.22
N ILE A 130 11.74 3.35 20.93
CA ILE A 130 10.63 3.98 21.65
C ILE A 130 10.66 3.58 23.13
N ARG A 131 10.92 2.32 23.42
CA ARG A 131 11.02 1.81 24.81
C ARG A 131 12.17 2.48 25.56
N ASN A 132 13.33 2.60 24.92
CA ASN A 132 14.50 3.23 25.53
C ASN A 132 14.26 4.71 25.83
N GLN A 133 13.60 5.43 24.92
CA GLN A 133 13.19 6.82 25.15
C GLN A 133 12.26 6.94 26.37
N LEU A 134 11.33 6.01 26.50
CA LEU A 134 10.42 5.97 27.62
C LEU A 134 11.15 5.78 28.96
N GLU A 135 12.13 4.86 29.00
CA GLU A 135 12.96 4.62 30.19
C GLU A 135 13.80 5.84 30.58
N GLU A 136 14.36 6.54 29.60
CA GLU A 136 15.09 7.79 29.82
C GLU A 136 14.17 8.87 30.41
N ASP A 137 12.96 9.00 29.89
CA ASP A 137 11.97 9.94 30.39
C ASP A 137 11.57 9.64 31.83
N TYR A 138 11.41 8.38 32.20
CA TYR A 138 11.13 7.97 33.58
C TYR A 138 12.28 8.34 34.52
N ALA A 139 13.51 8.10 34.11
CA ALA A 139 14.68 8.46 34.92
C ALA A 139 14.75 9.98 35.13
N THR A 140 14.41 10.75 34.08
CA THR A 140 14.42 12.22 34.16
C THR A 140 13.31 12.75 35.04
N ASP A 141 12.10 12.20 34.97
CA ASP A 141 10.92 12.64 35.69
C ASP A 141 10.81 12.00 37.08
N GLN A 142 11.76 11.15 37.46
CA GLN A 142 11.76 10.43 38.75
C GLN A 142 10.52 9.54 38.95
N LEU A 143 9.88 9.15 37.87
CA LEU A 143 8.76 8.22 37.88
C LEU A 143 9.24 6.77 37.86
N THR A 144 8.50 5.90 38.52
CA THR A 144 8.77 4.46 38.42
C THR A 144 7.97 3.86 37.28
N LEU A 145 8.53 2.82 36.61
CA LEU A 145 7.83 2.10 35.54
C LEU A 145 6.47 1.55 35.98
N LYS A 146 6.29 1.31 37.28
CA LYS A 146 5.03 0.78 37.84
C LYS A 146 3.91 1.81 37.85
N GLU A 147 4.25 3.09 37.86
CA GLU A 147 3.30 4.20 37.96
C GLU A 147 2.84 4.66 36.58
N TYR A 148 3.53 4.22 35.55
CA TYR A 148 3.21 4.65 34.18
C TYR A 148 2.06 3.88 33.61
N VAL A 149 1.11 4.62 33.04
CA VAL A 149 0.06 4.10 32.17
C VAL A 149 0.21 4.80 30.83
N ASP A 150 0.39 4.03 29.76
CA ASP A 150 0.48 4.59 28.43
C ASP A 150 -0.84 5.27 28.06
N PRO A 151 -0.85 6.61 27.85
CA PRO A 151 -2.09 7.32 27.51
C PRO A 151 -2.68 6.93 26.17
N PHE A 152 -1.87 6.37 25.26
CA PHE A 152 -2.34 6.00 23.92
C PHE A 152 -2.98 4.60 23.90
N THR A 153 -2.40 3.65 24.60
CA THR A 153 -2.87 2.26 24.61
C THR A 153 -3.59 1.86 25.88
N GLY A 154 -3.42 2.62 26.97
CA GLY A 154 -3.92 2.27 28.28
C GLY A 154 -3.16 1.14 28.96
N SER A 155 -2.05 0.70 28.38
CA SER A 155 -1.24 -0.40 28.94
C SER A 155 -0.49 0.04 30.19
N LYS A 156 -0.49 -0.84 31.19
CA LYS A 156 0.33 -0.66 32.40
C LYS A 156 1.63 -1.41 32.22
N ASN A 157 2.73 -0.76 32.55
CA ASN A 157 4.00 -1.45 32.66
C ASN A 157 3.97 -2.40 33.85
N LYS A 158 4.25 -3.65 33.57
CA LYS A 158 4.39 -4.67 34.60
C LYS A 158 5.79 -4.67 35.21
#